data_82d30d9abdab9e1a7a03e478a8a0916c
#
_entry.id   82d30d9abdab9e1a7a03e478a8a0916c
#
_cell.length_a   1.000
_cell.length_b   1.000
_cell.length_c   1.000
_cell.angle_alpha   90.00
_cell.angle_beta   90.00
_cell.angle_gamma   90.00
#
_symmetry.space_group_name_H-M   'P 1'
#
loop_
_entity.id
_entity.type
_entity.pdbx_description
1 polymer ?
#
loop_
_entity_poly.entity_id
_entity_poly.type
_entity_poly.pdbx_seq_one_letter_code
_entity_poly.pdbx_strand_id
1 'polypeptide(L)'
;MRTIGIDYGDARVGIAITDPLGYTAQGLETIHHQGNDKVVLKRLEEIFNTYEIDTIAIGMPINMDGSKTIRAEVTEKFIHKLKCKFNKVKIVEIDERLTTVEAHKTMNFLNVNKHKKRNIVDTISAVYILESYMKMQKNNWIWLTKMKDNSIK
;
A
#
# COMPACT_ATOMS: atom_id res chain seq x y z
N MET A 1 1.13 0.05 16.93
CA MET A 1 1.94 0.45 15.75
C MET A 1 1.08 0.54 14.50
N ARG A 2 1.45 1.39 13.56
CA ARG A 2 0.67 1.62 12.33
C ARG A 2 1.24 0.87 11.14
N THR A 3 0.40 0.67 10.12
CA THR A 3 0.81 0.15 8.81
C THR A 3 0.62 1.25 7.77
N ILE A 4 1.54 1.38 6.83
CA ILE A 4 1.36 2.26 5.68
C ILE A 4 1.10 1.44 4.42
N GLY A 5 0.28 2.01 3.53
CA GLY A 5 0.06 1.48 2.20
C GLY A 5 0.79 2.34 1.19
N ILE A 6 1.42 1.73 0.21
CA ILE A 6 2.18 2.42 -0.83
C ILE A 6 1.69 1.97 -2.21
N ASP A 7 1.30 2.94 -3.03
CA ASP A 7 1.07 2.76 -4.46
C ASP A 7 2.21 3.43 -5.22
N TYR A 8 3.18 2.63 -5.67
CA TYR A 8 4.39 3.12 -6.32
C TYR A 8 4.15 3.33 -7.81
N GLY A 9 4.18 4.59 -8.26
CA GLY A 9 4.07 4.96 -9.66
C GLY A 9 5.37 5.52 -10.21
N ASP A 10 5.44 5.69 -11.54
CA ASP A 10 6.65 6.16 -12.23
C ASP A 10 7.05 7.59 -11.86
N ALA A 11 6.08 8.44 -11.60
CA ALA A 11 6.31 9.85 -11.26
C ALA A 11 5.80 10.21 -9.86
N ARG A 12 4.86 9.44 -9.32
CA ARG A 12 4.18 9.73 -8.06
C ARG A 12 3.99 8.47 -7.24
N VAL A 13 4.02 8.63 -5.92
CA VAL A 13 3.76 7.56 -4.97
C VAL A 13 2.64 7.99 -4.04
N GLY A 14 1.55 7.21 -4.02
CA GLY A 14 0.46 7.41 -3.07
C GLY A 14 0.77 6.73 -1.75
N ILE A 15 0.50 7.42 -0.64
CA ILE A 15 0.73 6.90 0.71
C ILE A 15 -0.57 6.95 1.49
N ALA A 16 -0.90 5.83 2.13
CA ALA A 16 -2.00 5.71 3.09
C ALA A 16 -1.46 5.23 4.43
N ILE A 17 -2.20 5.46 5.49
CA ILE A 17 -1.80 5.06 6.84
C ILE A 17 -3.02 4.57 7.62
N THR A 18 -2.81 3.59 8.51
CA THR A 18 -3.86 3.17 9.45
C THR A 18 -3.94 4.15 10.62
N ASP A 19 -5.10 4.18 11.29
CA ASP A 19 -5.23 4.87 12.56
C ASP A 19 -4.38 4.16 13.65
N PRO A 20 -4.15 4.81 14.82
CA PRO A 20 -3.32 4.19 15.86
C PRO A 20 -3.81 2.83 16.34
N LEU A 21 -5.13 2.57 16.26
CA LEU A 21 -5.74 1.31 16.68
C LEU A 21 -5.78 0.26 15.57
N GLY A 22 -5.47 0.64 14.32
CA GLY A 22 -5.45 -0.28 13.17
C GLY A 22 -6.82 -0.69 12.64
N TYR A 23 -7.86 0.09 12.90
CA TYR A 23 -9.22 -0.20 12.43
C TYR A 23 -9.55 0.37 11.06
N THR A 24 -8.96 1.52 10.72
CA THR A 24 -9.29 2.23 9.49
C THR A 24 -8.03 2.60 8.72
N ALA A 25 -8.17 2.75 7.41
CA ALA A 25 -7.12 3.24 6.52
C ALA A 25 -7.55 4.59 5.95
N GLN A 26 -6.61 5.53 5.90
CA GLN A 26 -6.85 6.87 5.35
C GLN A 26 -5.69 7.31 4.48
N GLY A 27 -5.96 8.14 3.47
CA GLY A 27 -4.92 8.72 2.64
C GLY A 27 -4.05 9.67 3.45
N LEU A 28 -2.74 9.61 3.25
CA LEU A 28 -1.80 10.47 3.93
C LEU A 28 -1.27 11.57 3.00
N GLU A 29 -0.63 11.19 1.91
CA GLU A 29 -0.09 12.14 0.95
C GLU A 29 0.31 11.46 -0.37
N THR A 30 0.56 12.27 -1.39
CA THR A 30 1.16 11.85 -2.66
C THR A 30 2.56 12.47 -2.76
N ILE A 31 3.56 11.64 -3.01
CA ILE A 31 4.95 12.07 -3.16
C ILE A 31 5.27 12.14 -4.65
N HIS A 32 5.69 13.32 -5.12
CA HIS A 32 6.12 13.52 -6.50
C HIS A 32 7.64 13.34 -6.59
N HIS A 33 8.11 12.31 -7.31
CA HIS A 33 9.54 11.97 -7.37
C HIS A 33 10.13 11.99 -8.78
N GLN A 34 9.31 11.89 -9.81
CA GLN A 34 9.72 11.92 -11.22
C GLN A 34 10.93 11.00 -11.53
N GLY A 35 10.83 9.76 -11.06
CA GLY A 35 11.87 8.75 -11.29
C GLY A 35 13.02 8.75 -10.28
N ASN A 36 13.00 9.64 -9.29
CA ASN A 36 14.06 9.71 -8.27
C ASN A 36 13.60 9.08 -6.95
N ASP A 37 13.94 7.80 -6.75
CA ASP A 37 13.56 7.06 -5.55
C ASP A 37 14.14 7.65 -4.25
N LYS A 38 15.23 8.38 -4.32
CA LYS A 38 15.81 9.03 -3.14
C LYS A 38 14.85 10.02 -2.49
N VAL A 39 14.05 10.72 -3.30
CA VAL A 39 13.02 11.66 -2.82
C VAL A 39 11.97 10.87 -2.02
N VAL A 40 11.52 9.73 -2.53
CA VAL A 40 10.53 8.89 -1.86
C VAL A 40 11.08 8.34 -0.55
N LEU A 41 12.30 7.79 -0.57
CA LEU A 41 12.92 7.19 0.60
C LEU A 41 13.15 8.22 1.72
N LYS A 42 13.57 9.43 1.36
CA LYS A 42 13.76 10.52 2.31
C LYS A 42 12.43 10.93 2.96
N ARG A 43 11.38 11.06 2.16
CA ARG A 43 10.06 11.42 2.68
C ARG A 43 9.49 10.31 3.57
N LEU A 44 9.66 9.06 3.20
CA LEU A 44 9.26 7.92 4.03
C LEU A 44 10.00 7.92 5.37
N GLU A 45 11.27 8.25 5.37
CA GLU A 45 12.04 8.39 6.63
C GLU A 45 11.43 9.44 7.56
N GLU A 46 11.01 10.60 7.01
CA GLU A 46 10.32 11.64 7.78
C GLU A 46 8.98 11.13 8.34
N ILE A 47 8.22 10.36 7.54
CA ILE A 47 6.97 9.75 7.96
C ILE A 47 7.23 8.74 9.10
N PHE A 48 8.26 7.91 8.99
CA PHE A 48 8.64 6.96 10.03
C PHE A 48 9.09 7.64 11.32
N ASN A 49 9.66 8.84 11.22
CA ASN A 49 10.03 9.63 12.41
C ASN A 49 8.82 10.28 13.08
N THR A 50 7.74 10.49 12.33
CA THR A 50 6.51 11.11 12.84
C THR A 50 5.55 10.09 13.44
N TYR A 51 5.45 8.92 12.83
CA TYR A 51 4.52 7.85 13.21
C TYR A 51 5.28 6.57 13.54
N GLU A 52 4.77 5.82 14.51
CA GLU A 52 5.31 4.49 14.82
C GLU A 52 4.76 3.49 13.81
N ILE A 53 5.58 3.09 12.84
CA ILE A 53 5.20 2.22 11.73
C ILE A 53 6.03 0.93 11.80
N ASP A 54 5.38 -0.22 11.72
CA ASP A 54 6.06 -1.52 11.74
C ASP A 54 5.89 -2.31 10.45
N THR A 55 4.97 -1.91 9.58
CA THR A 55 4.63 -2.67 8.37
C THR A 55 4.38 -1.73 7.20
N ILE A 56 4.86 -2.12 6.03
CA ILE A 56 4.56 -1.49 4.74
C ILE A 56 3.81 -2.51 3.88
N ALA A 57 2.61 -2.14 3.42
CA ALA A 57 1.87 -2.87 2.40
C ALA A 57 2.05 -2.13 1.08
N ILE A 58 2.69 -2.76 0.10
CA ILE A 58 2.97 -2.13 -1.19
C ILE A 58 2.27 -2.89 -2.31
N GLY A 59 1.61 -2.16 -3.20
CA GLY A 59 0.93 -2.75 -4.35
C GLY A 59 1.91 -3.28 -5.38
N MET A 60 1.65 -4.49 -5.87
CA MET A 60 2.44 -5.11 -6.92
C MET A 60 1.62 -5.18 -8.20
N PRO A 61 2.02 -4.47 -9.28
CA PRO A 61 1.30 -4.49 -10.54
C PRO A 61 1.57 -5.81 -11.27
N ILE A 62 0.53 -6.64 -11.38
CA ILE A 62 0.59 -7.95 -12.02
C ILE A 62 -0.41 -7.99 -13.17
N ASN A 63 -0.08 -8.65 -14.27
CA ASN A 63 -1.01 -8.87 -15.37
C ASN A 63 -2.19 -9.76 -14.95
N MET A 64 -3.31 -9.66 -15.65
CA MET A 64 -4.52 -10.45 -15.35
C MET A 64 -4.27 -11.96 -15.40
N ASP A 65 -3.30 -12.41 -16.20
CA ASP A 65 -2.89 -13.83 -16.27
C ASP A 65 -1.93 -14.25 -15.14
N GLY A 66 -1.55 -13.33 -14.25
CA GLY A 66 -0.63 -13.60 -13.14
C GLY A 66 0.84 -13.37 -13.48
N SER A 67 1.20 -13.04 -14.72
CA SER A 67 2.58 -12.77 -15.12
C SER A 67 3.04 -11.40 -14.62
N LYS A 68 4.37 -11.25 -14.44
CA LYS A 68 4.96 -9.98 -14.01
C LYS A 68 5.00 -8.97 -15.15
N THR A 69 4.68 -7.72 -14.83
CA THR A 69 4.80 -6.59 -15.77
C THR A 69 6.19 -5.96 -15.66
N ILE A 70 6.53 -5.08 -16.61
CA ILE A 70 7.74 -4.25 -16.52
C ILE A 70 7.66 -3.37 -15.25
N ARG A 71 6.49 -2.87 -14.93
CA ARG A 71 6.27 -2.08 -13.70
C ARG A 71 6.48 -2.92 -12.44
N ALA A 72 6.18 -4.21 -12.48
CA ALA A 72 6.45 -5.11 -11.36
C ALA A 72 7.96 -5.21 -11.10
N GLU A 73 8.77 -5.30 -12.13
CA GLU A 73 10.23 -5.32 -11.99
C GLU A 73 10.76 -4.03 -11.37
N VAL A 74 10.26 -2.88 -11.79
CA VAL A 74 10.63 -1.57 -11.23
C VAL A 74 10.21 -1.49 -9.77
N THR A 75 9.00 -1.97 -9.44
CA THR A 75 8.50 -2.00 -8.08
C THR A 75 9.34 -2.93 -7.19
N GLU A 76 9.75 -4.08 -7.70
CA GLU A 76 10.64 -5.01 -6.97
C GLU A 76 11.98 -4.36 -6.61
N LYS A 77 12.55 -3.57 -7.52
CA LYS A 77 13.78 -2.80 -7.25
C LYS A 77 13.56 -1.77 -6.15
N PHE A 78 12.43 -1.10 -6.17
CA PHE A 78 12.07 -0.14 -5.11
C PHE A 78 11.88 -0.86 -3.77
N ILE A 79 11.22 -2.01 -3.76
CA ILE A 79 11.04 -2.83 -2.54
C ILE A 79 12.40 -3.24 -1.97
N HIS A 80 13.36 -3.59 -2.82
CA HIS A 80 14.71 -3.91 -2.36
C HIS A 80 15.35 -2.71 -1.65
N LYS A 81 15.21 -1.51 -2.21
CA LYS A 81 15.70 -0.28 -1.56
C LYS A 81 15.00 -0.02 -0.22
N LEU A 82 13.70 -0.30 -0.13
CA LEU A 82 12.95 -0.19 1.13
C LEU A 82 13.50 -1.15 2.18
N LYS A 83 13.74 -2.40 1.82
CA LYS A 83 14.28 -3.42 2.72
C LYS A 83 15.67 -3.05 3.23
N CYS A 84 16.50 -2.45 2.37
CA CYS A 84 17.84 -2.01 2.76
C CYS A 84 17.80 -0.83 3.74
N LYS A 85 16.90 0.12 3.51
CA LYS A 85 16.81 1.34 4.35
C LYS A 85 16.03 1.09 5.64
N PHE A 86 14.93 0.34 5.56
CA PHE A 86 14.03 0.08 6.69
C PHE A 86 14.03 -1.41 7.04
N ASN A 87 15.19 -1.92 7.45
CA ASN A 87 15.42 -3.34 7.65
C ASN A 87 14.63 -3.96 8.82
N LYS A 88 14.08 -3.14 9.71
CA LYS A 88 13.25 -3.59 10.84
C LYS A 88 11.76 -3.59 10.53
N VAL A 89 11.37 -3.07 9.37
CA VAL A 89 9.98 -2.95 8.97
C VAL A 89 9.59 -4.15 8.12
N LYS A 90 8.42 -4.73 8.40
CA LYS A 90 7.86 -5.81 7.59
C LYS A 90 7.31 -5.23 6.29
N ILE A 91 7.65 -5.83 5.15
CA ILE A 91 7.14 -5.39 3.84
C ILE A 91 6.31 -6.52 3.23
N VAL A 92 5.07 -6.21 2.88
CA VAL A 92 4.09 -7.15 2.32
C VAL A 92 3.67 -6.66 0.94
N GLU A 93 3.74 -7.53 -0.05
CA GLU A 93 3.31 -7.25 -1.41
C GLU A 93 1.82 -7.57 -1.56
N ILE A 94 1.06 -6.63 -2.14
CA ILE A 94 -0.38 -6.77 -2.36
C ILE A 94 -0.66 -6.74 -3.86
N ASP A 95 -1.43 -7.69 -4.35
CA ASP A 95 -1.82 -7.78 -5.75
C ASP A 95 -2.77 -6.63 -6.14
N GLU A 96 -2.32 -5.73 -7.03
CA GLU A 96 -3.09 -4.56 -7.46
C GLU A 96 -4.26 -4.90 -8.39
N ARG A 97 -4.36 -6.13 -8.92
CA ARG A 97 -5.45 -6.50 -9.85
C ARG A 97 -6.84 -6.23 -9.27
N LEU A 98 -6.97 -6.22 -7.95
CA LEU A 98 -8.26 -6.11 -7.26
C LEU A 98 -8.57 -4.71 -6.73
N THR A 99 -7.64 -3.76 -6.79
CA THR A 99 -7.76 -2.45 -6.11
C THR A 99 -8.03 -1.28 -7.04
N THR A 100 -7.41 -1.23 -8.21
CA THR A 100 -7.41 -0.07 -9.12
C THR A 100 -8.80 0.25 -9.68
N VAL A 101 -9.61 -0.76 -10.00
CA VAL A 101 -10.96 -0.58 -10.55
C VAL A 101 -11.87 0.15 -9.56
N GLU A 102 -11.80 -0.21 -8.29
CA GLU A 102 -12.59 0.43 -7.23
C GLU A 102 -12.17 1.90 -7.02
N ALA A 103 -10.88 2.19 -7.08
CA ALA A 103 -10.37 3.56 -6.98
C ALA A 103 -10.91 4.44 -8.11
N HIS A 104 -10.90 3.96 -9.35
CA HIS A 104 -11.44 4.70 -10.49
C HIS A 104 -12.95 4.91 -10.39
N LYS A 105 -13.72 3.93 -9.94
CA LYS A 105 -15.16 4.06 -9.71
C LYS A 105 -15.46 5.16 -8.69
N THR A 106 -14.71 5.20 -7.59
CA THR A 106 -14.85 6.22 -6.55
C THR A 106 -14.56 7.61 -7.13
N MET A 107 -13.53 7.75 -7.93
CA MET A 107 -13.16 9.02 -8.56
C MET A 107 -14.22 9.53 -9.53
N ASN A 108 -14.78 8.66 -10.35
CA ASN A 108 -15.86 9.01 -11.28
C ASN A 108 -17.11 9.50 -10.53
N PHE A 109 -17.41 8.88 -9.41
CA PHE A 109 -18.53 9.29 -8.55
C PHE A 109 -18.31 10.68 -7.96
N LEU A 110 -17.08 10.99 -7.53
CA LEU A 110 -16.74 12.27 -6.89
C LEU A 110 -16.65 13.45 -7.87
N ASN A 111 -16.57 13.18 -9.18
CA ASN A 111 -16.52 14.22 -10.24
C ASN A 111 -15.46 15.29 -9.97
N VAL A 112 -14.24 14.88 -9.70
CA VAL A 112 -13.12 15.75 -9.33
C VAL A 112 -12.37 16.22 -10.58
N ASN A 113 -11.73 17.39 -10.53
CA ASN A 113 -10.94 17.92 -11.64
C ASN A 113 -9.70 17.02 -11.93
N LYS A 114 -9.28 17.02 -13.22
CA LYS A 114 -8.29 16.06 -13.73
C LYS A 114 -6.95 16.04 -12.95
N HIS A 115 -6.45 17.21 -12.55
CA HIS A 115 -5.18 17.30 -11.82
C HIS A 115 -5.32 16.80 -10.37
N LYS A 116 -6.38 17.21 -9.69
CA LYS A 116 -6.73 16.73 -8.36
C LYS A 116 -7.06 15.22 -8.39
N LYS A 117 -7.72 14.74 -9.48
CA LYS A 117 -8.01 13.32 -9.68
C LYS A 117 -6.76 12.45 -9.56
N ARG A 118 -5.65 12.85 -10.18
CA ARG A 118 -4.41 12.04 -10.16
C ARG A 118 -3.88 11.84 -8.74
N ASN A 119 -3.79 12.91 -7.96
CA ASN A 119 -3.31 12.83 -6.58
C ASN A 119 -4.26 12.03 -5.70
N ILE A 120 -5.56 12.22 -5.86
CA ILE A 120 -6.58 11.49 -5.11
C ILE A 120 -6.59 10.01 -5.51
N VAL A 121 -6.47 9.68 -6.82
CA VAL A 121 -6.40 8.28 -7.30
C VAL A 121 -5.22 7.56 -6.67
N ASP A 122 -4.02 8.18 -6.65
CA ASP A 122 -2.83 7.59 -6.05
C ASP A 122 -3.06 7.31 -4.54
N THR A 123 -3.67 8.27 -3.84
CA THR A 123 -3.96 8.13 -2.41
C THR A 123 -5.06 7.08 -2.15
N ILE A 124 -6.12 7.07 -2.97
CA ILE A 124 -7.20 6.08 -2.87
C ILE A 124 -6.67 4.69 -3.19
N SER A 125 -5.82 4.54 -4.21
CA SER A 125 -5.19 3.26 -4.53
C SER A 125 -4.36 2.75 -3.36
N ALA A 126 -3.60 3.63 -2.70
CA ALA A 126 -2.84 3.27 -1.50
C ALA A 126 -3.76 2.85 -0.35
N VAL A 127 -4.90 3.52 -0.17
CA VAL A 127 -5.92 3.14 0.83
C VAL A 127 -6.45 1.73 0.54
N TYR A 128 -6.80 1.43 -0.71
CA TYR A 128 -7.31 0.10 -1.07
C TYR A 128 -6.26 -1.00 -0.89
N ILE A 129 -5.00 -0.71 -1.22
CA ILE A 129 -3.88 -1.62 -0.96
C ILE A 129 -3.79 -1.91 0.54
N LEU A 130 -3.85 -0.88 1.36
CA LEU A 130 -3.80 -0.99 2.81
C LEU A 130 -5.00 -1.76 3.37
N GLU A 131 -6.20 -1.47 2.89
CA GLU A 131 -7.43 -2.20 3.28
C GLU A 131 -7.37 -3.67 2.89
N SER A 132 -6.78 -3.99 1.72
CA SER A 132 -6.58 -5.38 1.29
C SER A 132 -5.66 -6.12 2.26
N TYR A 133 -4.59 -5.47 2.71
CA TYR A 133 -3.70 -6.02 3.73
C TYR A 133 -4.45 -6.25 5.05
N MET A 134 -5.24 -5.27 5.49
CA MET A 134 -6.02 -5.37 6.73
C MET A 134 -7.01 -6.54 6.68
N LYS A 135 -7.66 -6.76 5.54
CA LYS A 135 -8.55 -7.91 5.31
C LYS A 135 -7.80 -9.24 5.39
N MET A 136 -6.62 -9.31 4.80
CA MET A 136 -5.78 -10.51 4.86
C MET A 136 -5.41 -10.85 6.31
N GLN A 137 -5.05 -9.86 7.11
CA GLN A 137 -4.73 -10.04 8.51
C GLN A 137 -5.93 -10.55 9.30
N LYS A 138 -7.10 -9.98 9.09
CA LYS A 138 -8.35 -10.38 9.74
C LYS A 138 -8.73 -11.81 9.37
N ASN A 139 -8.65 -12.17 8.09
CA ASN A 139 -8.96 -13.52 7.61
C ASN A 139 -8.01 -14.57 8.17
N ASN A 140 -6.72 -14.27 8.23
CA ASN A 140 -5.71 -15.16 8.83
C ASN A 140 -6.00 -15.39 10.32
N TRP A 141 -6.37 -14.33 11.05
CA TRP A 141 -6.72 -14.44 12.46
C TRP A 141 -7.96 -15.31 12.68
N ILE A 142 -9.01 -15.14 11.88
CA ILE A 142 -10.24 -15.95 11.92
C ILE A 142 -9.93 -17.42 11.64
N TRP A 143 -9.11 -17.68 10.61
CA TRP A 143 -8.70 -19.04 10.24
C TRP A 143 -7.94 -19.72 11.36
N LEU A 144 -6.96 -19.04 11.98
CA LEU A 144 -6.19 -19.56 13.11
C LEU A 144 -7.09 -19.85 14.32
N THR A 145 -8.06 -19.00 14.61
CA THR A 145 -9.02 -19.19 15.69
C THR A 145 -9.87 -20.45 15.46
N LYS A 146 -10.36 -20.66 14.24
CA LYS A 146 -11.12 -21.84 13.86
C LYS A 146 -10.29 -23.12 13.98
N MET A 147 -9.03 -23.09 13.59
CA MET A 147 -8.13 -24.24 13.72
C MET A 147 -7.87 -24.61 15.19
N LYS A 148 -7.72 -23.61 16.06
CA LYS A 148 -7.55 -23.86 17.50
C LYS A 148 -8.79 -24.53 18.11
N ASP A 149 -9.99 -24.07 17.75
CA ASP A 149 -11.23 -24.66 18.21
C ASP A 149 -11.35 -26.13 17.75
N ASN A 150 -10.96 -26.45 16.54
CA ASN A 150 -11.00 -27.82 16.03
C ASN A 150 -9.91 -28.72 16.68
N SER A 151 -8.80 -28.18 17.11
CA SER A 151 -7.73 -28.96 17.77
C SER A 151 -8.04 -29.31 19.22
N ILE A 152 -9.00 -28.64 19.84
CA ILE A 152 -9.43 -28.89 21.22
C ILE A 152 -10.48 -30.02 21.28
N LYS A 153 -11.13 -30.33 20.16
CA LYS A 153 -12.06 -31.45 20.05
C LYS A 153 -11.30 -32.76 19.81
#